data_28970f534eff258fcd36fd1611703a69
#
_entry.id   28970f534eff258fcd36fd1611703a69
#
_cell.length_a   1.000
_cell.length_b   1.000
_cell.length_c   1.000
_cell.angle_alpha   90.00
_cell.angle_beta   90.00
_cell.angle_gamma   90.00
#
_symmetry.space_group_name_H-M   'P 1'
#
loop_
_entity.id
_entity.type
_entity.pdbx_description
1 polymer ?
#
loop_
_entity_poly.entity_id
_entity_poly.type
_entity_poly.pdbx_seq_one_letter_code
_entity_poly.pdbx_strand_id
1 'polypeptide(L)'
;TVMAVGKKAMMMHGKTHEHIKTIIPLRDGVIADFYAAEIMIREFIKMIPWKNTIINYSYRMVIGIPSGITEVEMRAVHDSAEQAGAKEVKLIHEPMAAALGIGIDVLDNTGNMIVDIGGGTTEVAVIALGGIISNKSIRIGGTELNEDIQDYMRRAHNLSIGERTAERIKIDVGAAIPNIENPPEPIEVNGRDIITGIPRSVHVNHEEIAHAIDKTISKIEDTVISALENTPPELSADILQNGVYLTGGSSLLRGLDKRLSSRIKLKVQLGEDPLLAVARGTSVALKNFNKFPFLI
;
A
#
# COMPACT_ATOMS: atom_id res chain seq x y z
N THR A 1 -14.65 24.46 -4.36
CA THR A 1 -15.60 23.63 -3.57
C THR A 1 -15.25 22.18 -3.75
N VAL A 2 -15.19 21.41 -2.65
CA VAL A 2 -14.97 19.96 -2.67
C VAL A 2 -16.25 19.28 -3.10
N MET A 3 -16.17 18.44 -4.12
CA MET A 3 -17.32 17.67 -4.65
C MET A 3 -17.38 16.26 -4.08
N ALA A 4 -16.23 15.61 -3.92
CA ALA A 4 -16.13 14.25 -3.41
C ALA A 4 -14.73 13.96 -2.87
N VAL A 5 -14.62 13.01 -1.96
CA VAL A 5 -13.36 12.44 -1.46
C VAL A 5 -13.42 10.91 -1.48
N GLY A 6 -12.26 10.25 -1.39
CA GLY A 6 -12.12 8.81 -1.34
C GLY A 6 -12.67 8.11 -2.58
N LYS A 7 -13.39 7.00 -2.39
CA LYS A 7 -13.90 6.15 -3.48
C LYS A 7 -14.72 6.92 -4.52
N LYS A 8 -15.53 7.89 -4.10
CA LYS A 8 -16.32 8.71 -5.02
C LYS A 8 -15.43 9.56 -5.93
N ALA A 9 -14.40 10.22 -5.37
CA ALA A 9 -13.43 11.00 -6.13
C ALA A 9 -12.62 10.11 -7.08
N MET A 10 -12.18 8.94 -6.62
CA MET A 10 -11.49 7.94 -7.44
C MET A 10 -12.31 7.49 -8.65
N MET A 11 -13.64 7.32 -8.49
CA MET A 11 -14.53 6.98 -9.63
C MET A 11 -14.64 8.09 -10.67
N MET A 12 -14.34 9.33 -10.31
CA MET A 12 -14.36 10.49 -11.21
C MET A 12 -13.01 10.67 -11.95
N HIS A 13 -11.93 10.10 -11.42
CA HIS A 13 -10.59 10.27 -11.99
C HIS A 13 -10.52 9.81 -13.45
N GLY A 14 -9.93 10.65 -14.31
CA GLY A 14 -9.85 10.43 -15.77
C GLY A 14 -11.16 10.63 -16.53
N LYS A 15 -12.26 11.11 -15.88
CA LYS A 15 -13.58 11.31 -16.51
C LYS A 15 -14.13 12.72 -16.31
N THR A 16 -13.36 13.63 -15.72
CA THR A 16 -13.81 15.00 -15.42
C THR A 16 -13.63 15.91 -16.60
N HIS A 17 -14.46 16.95 -16.71
CA HIS A 17 -14.29 18.04 -17.64
C HIS A 17 -13.42 19.17 -17.04
N GLU A 18 -13.09 20.19 -17.82
CA GLU A 18 -12.11 21.25 -17.48
C GLU A 18 -12.37 22.00 -16.15
N HIS A 19 -13.62 22.08 -15.71
CA HIS A 19 -13.98 22.77 -14.46
C HIS A 19 -13.94 21.86 -13.21
N ILE A 20 -13.68 20.57 -13.36
CA ILE A 20 -13.55 19.62 -12.26
C ILE A 20 -12.20 18.95 -12.34
N LYS A 21 -11.37 19.18 -11.31
CA LYS A 21 -10.06 18.56 -11.19
C LYS A 21 -10.06 17.48 -10.12
N THR A 22 -9.61 16.28 -10.46
CA THR A 22 -9.29 15.24 -9.47
C THR A 22 -7.83 15.40 -9.06
N ILE A 23 -7.57 15.37 -7.74
CA ILE A 23 -6.24 15.52 -7.16
C ILE A 23 -5.94 14.24 -6.37
N ILE A 24 -4.76 13.69 -6.56
CA ILE A 24 -4.21 12.60 -5.75
C ILE A 24 -3.23 13.25 -4.77
N PRO A 25 -3.64 13.47 -3.50
CA PRO A 25 -2.85 14.24 -2.56
C PRO A 25 -1.61 13.51 -2.02
N LEU A 26 -1.60 12.18 -2.13
CA LEU A 26 -0.51 11.31 -1.67
C LEU A 26 0.09 10.58 -2.87
N ARG A 27 1.42 10.61 -3.01
CA ARG A 27 2.16 9.84 -4.00
C ARG A 27 3.40 9.25 -3.34
N ASP A 28 3.75 8.03 -3.72
CA ASP A 28 4.94 7.34 -3.23
C ASP A 28 5.07 7.34 -1.69
N GLY A 29 3.91 7.20 -1.02
CA GLY A 29 3.82 7.17 0.44
C GLY A 29 3.92 8.54 1.14
N VAL A 30 4.06 9.65 0.39
CA VAL A 30 4.24 11.00 0.96
C VAL A 30 3.17 11.99 0.48
N ILE A 31 3.03 13.10 1.20
CA ILE A 31 2.12 14.19 0.81
C ILE A 31 2.72 14.95 -0.38
N ALA A 32 2.06 14.85 -1.53
CA ALA A 32 2.41 15.59 -2.76
C ALA A 32 1.66 16.93 -2.85
N ASP A 33 0.49 17.04 -2.24
CA ASP A 33 -0.31 18.25 -2.18
C ASP A 33 -0.86 18.42 -0.76
N PHE A 34 -0.23 19.30 0.00
CA PHE A 34 -0.54 19.54 1.41
C PHE A 34 -1.98 20.01 1.62
N TYR A 35 -2.42 20.98 0.82
CA TYR A 35 -3.77 21.53 0.94
C TYR A 35 -4.85 20.51 0.60
N ALA A 36 -4.63 19.71 -0.43
CA ALA A 36 -5.54 18.64 -0.80
C ALA A 36 -5.56 17.50 0.24
N ALA A 37 -4.42 17.18 0.88
CA ALA A 37 -4.33 16.20 1.96
C ALA A 37 -5.11 16.66 3.21
N GLU A 38 -4.91 17.90 3.63
CA GLU A 38 -5.67 18.51 4.75
C GLU A 38 -7.18 18.43 4.51
N ILE A 39 -7.63 18.85 3.32
CA ILE A 39 -9.05 18.80 2.94
C ILE A 39 -9.56 17.36 2.97
N MET A 40 -8.80 16.41 2.42
CA MET A 40 -9.17 15.00 2.37
C MET A 40 -9.35 14.45 3.79
N ILE A 41 -8.42 14.70 4.70
CA ILE A 41 -8.51 14.28 6.10
C ILE A 41 -9.76 14.90 6.77
N ARG A 42 -9.97 16.19 6.60
CA ARG A 42 -11.12 16.91 7.16
C ARG A 42 -12.46 16.33 6.66
N GLU A 43 -12.56 16.05 5.38
CA GLU A 43 -13.77 15.45 4.82
C GLU A 43 -13.99 14.01 5.28
N PHE A 44 -12.94 13.20 5.46
CA PHE A 44 -13.05 11.87 6.06
C PHE A 44 -13.52 11.92 7.51
N ILE A 45 -13.05 12.88 8.30
CA ILE A 45 -13.51 13.08 9.69
C ILE A 45 -15.01 13.38 9.71
N LYS A 46 -15.53 14.20 8.78
CA LYS A 46 -16.98 14.50 8.69
C LYS A 46 -17.82 13.26 8.34
N MET A 47 -17.21 12.24 7.70
CA MET A 47 -17.93 11.00 7.38
C MET A 47 -18.08 10.06 8.57
N ILE A 48 -17.39 10.31 9.68
CA ILE A 48 -17.51 9.51 10.90
C ILE A 48 -18.87 9.83 11.54
N PRO A 49 -19.71 8.81 11.83
CA PRO A 49 -21.02 9.04 12.43
C PRO A 49 -20.85 9.41 13.92
N TRP A 50 -20.67 10.69 14.20
CA TRP A 50 -20.67 11.21 15.55
C TRP A 50 -22.12 11.13 16.11
N LYS A 51 -22.30 10.47 17.26
CA LYS A 51 -23.58 10.56 17.96
C LYS A 51 -23.80 12.03 18.33
N ASN A 52 -24.95 12.60 17.91
CA ASN A 52 -25.38 13.97 18.11
C ASN A 52 -25.05 14.51 19.51
N THR A 53 -23.96 15.22 19.63
CA THR A 53 -23.61 15.95 20.85
C THR A 53 -23.11 17.32 20.42
N ILE A 54 -23.65 18.35 21.09
CA ILE A 54 -23.38 19.80 20.92
C ILE A 54 -21.93 20.16 21.35
N ILE A 55 -21.08 19.17 21.62
CA ILE A 55 -19.74 19.36 22.19
C ILE A 55 -18.74 19.37 21.06
N ASN A 56 -17.89 20.38 20.97
CA ASN A 56 -16.70 20.41 20.15
C ASN A 56 -15.77 19.29 20.62
N TYR A 57 -15.78 18.15 19.91
CA TYR A 57 -14.89 17.03 20.24
C TYR A 57 -13.45 17.37 19.88
N SER A 58 -12.61 17.34 20.89
CA SER A 58 -11.17 17.19 20.74
C SER A 58 -10.87 15.71 20.45
N TYR A 59 -10.28 15.39 19.32
CA TYR A 59 -9.95 14.02 18.95
C TYR A 59 -8.44 13.81 18.84
N ARG A 60 -8.02 12.59 19.12
CA ARG A 60 -6.67 12.08 18.93
C ARG A 60 -6.58 11.39 17.60
N MET A 61 -5.42 11.46 16.97
CA MET A 61 -5.16 10.82 15.70
C MET A 61 -3.85 10.04 15.76
N VAL A 62 -3.85 8.84 15.19
CA VAL A 62 -2.63 8.07 14.89
C VAL A 62 -2.57 7.88 13.37
N ILE A 63 -1.43 8.22 12.78
CA ILE A 63 -1.24 8.17 11.33
C ILE A 63 -0.06 7.26 11.02
N GLY A 64 -0.28 6.33 10.08
CA GLY A 64 0.79 5.52 9.49
C GLY A 64 1.68 6.37 8.60
N ILE A 65 2.99 6.20 8.71
CA ILE A 65 4.00 6.85 7.89
C ILE A 65 5.00 5.81 7.38
N PRO A 66 5.52 5.96 6.15
CA PRO A 66 6.59 5.09 5.65
C PRO A 66 7.84 5.16 6.54
N SER A 67 8.57 4.05 6.65
CA SER A 67 9.81 4.02 7.45
C SER A 67 10.95 4.82 6.82
N GLY A 68 10.90 5.07 5.51
CA GLY A 68 11.87 5.90 4.77
C GLY A 68 11.49 7.39 4.65
N ILE A 69 10.53 7.86 5.45
CA ILE A 69 10.07 9.26 5.41
C ILE A 69 11.11 10.22 5.97
N THR A 70 11.23 11.41 5.37
CA THR A 70 12.10 12.49 5.87
C THR A 70 11.42 13.24 7.04
N GLU A 71 12.21 13.93 7.87
CA GLU A 71 11.68 14.76 8.96
C GLU A 71 10.73 15.86 8.45
N VAL A 72 11.00 16.41 7.27
CA VAL A 72 10.15 17.45 6.65
C VAL A 72 8.81 16.86 6.23
N GLU A 73 8.81 15.68 5.59
CA GLU A 73 7.59 14.97 5.20
C GLU A 73 6.80 14.52 6.45
N MET A 74 7.48 14.05 7.50
CA MET A 74 6.86 13.68 8.79
C MET A 74 6.15 14.88 9.43
N ARG A 75 6.82 16.04 9.46
CA ARG A 75 6.21 17.29 9.94
C ARG A 75 5.00 17.69 9.11
N ALA A 76 5.08 17.57 7.78
CA ALA A 76 3.97 17.87 6.89
C ALA A 76 2.72 17.00 7.19
N VAL A 77 2.91 15.72 7.52
CA VAL A 77 1.82 14.81 7.94
C VAL A 77 1.21 15.28 9.26
N HIS A 78 2.06 15.58 10.24
CA HIS A 78 1.62 16.04 11.57
C HIS A 78 0.82 17.34 11.45
N ASP A 79 1.35 18.36 10.75
CA ASP A 79 0.72 19.65 10.56
C ASP A 79 -0.60 19.53 9.81
N SER A 80 -0.69 18.66 8.79
CA SER A 80 -1.95 18.40 8.07
C SER A 80 -3.04 17.85 8.98
N ALA A 81 -2.67 16.97 9.92
CA ALA A 81 -3.61 16.39 10.87
C ALA A 81 -4.09 17.43 11.92
N GLU A 82 -3.19 18.27 12.43
CA GLU A 82 -3.54 19.36 13.34
C GLU A 82 -4.46 20.39 12.67
N GLN A 83 -4.13 20.79 11.42
CA GLN A 83 -4.97 21.72 10.65
C GLN A 83 -6.35 21.11 10.30
N ALA A 84 -6.42 19.80 10.16
CA ALA A 84 -7.69 19.10 10.02
C ALA A 84 -8.50 19.04 11.32
N GLY A 85 -7.91 19.46 12.47
CA GLY A 85 -8.59 19.64 13.77
C GLY A 85 -8.22 18.60 14.83
N ALA A 86 -7.21 17.75 14.63
CA ALA A 86 -6.72 16.86 15.67
C ALA A 86 -6.06 17.68 16.80
N LYS A 87 -6.31 17.31 18.06
CA LYS A 87 -5.69 17.94 19.24
C LYS A 87 -4.37 17.32 19.60
N GLU A 88 -4.28 16.02 19.46
CA GLU A 88 -3.09 15.24 19.71
C GLU A 88 -2.86 14.32 18.51
N VAL A 89 -1.70 14.39 17.92
CA VAL A 89 -1.30 13.56 16.78
C VAL A 89 -0.11 12.72 17.19
N LYS A 90 -0.13 11.45 16.88
CA LYS A 90 1.01 10.56 16.96
C LYS A 90 1.20 9.84 15.63
N LEU A 91 2.45 9.58 15.29
CA LEU A 91 2.82 8.87 14.08
C LEU A 91 3.30 7.46 14.42
N ILE A 92 3.10 6.53 13.52
CA ILE A 92 3.57 5.16 13.62
C ILE A 92 4.10 4.71 12.25
N HIS A 93 5.25 4.04 12.24
CA HIS A 93 5.74 3.45 10.99
C HIS A 93 4.80 2.39 10.46
N GLU A 94 4.52 2.41 9.14
CA GLU A 94 3.58 1.49 8.47
C GLU A 94 3.86 0.01 8.77
N PRO A 95 5.11 -0.50 8.71
CA PRO A 95 5.37 -1.90 9.04
C PRO A 95 5.05 -2.26 10.50
N MET A 96 5.27 -1.33 11.44
CA MET A 96 4.90 -1.52 12.84
C MET A 96 3.37 -1.56 13.02
N ALA A 97 2.67 -0.66 12.34
CA ALA A 97 1.22 -0.67 12.31
C ALA A 97 0.68 -1.94 11.65
N ALA A 98 1.28 -2.37 10.52
CA ALA A 98 0.89 -3.60 9.84
C ALA A 98 1.03 -4.83 10.76
N ALA A 99 2.17 -4.95 11.48
CA ALA A 99 2.40 -6.02 12.46
C ALA A 99 1.31 -6.06 13.55
N LEU A 100 1.00 -4.91 14.16
CA LEU A 100 -0.10 -4.79 15.12
C LEU A 100 -1.45 -5.19 14.51
N GLY A 101 -1.68 -4.79 13.27
CA GLY A 101 -2.96 -5.01 12.57
C GLY A 101 -3.23 -6.46 12.22
N ILE A 102 -2.19 -7.27 12.00
CA ILE A 102 -2.29 -8.72 11.78
C ILE A 102 -2.13 -9.53 13.07
N GLY A 103 -2.07 -8.85 14.24
CA GLY A 103 -2.10 -9.50 15.55
C GLY A 103 -0.74 -9.97 16.08
N ILE A 104 0.38 -9.51 15.50
CA ILE A 104 1.72 -9.82 16.04
C ILE A 104 1.94 -9.03 17.33
N ASP A 105 2.45 -9.70 18.36
CA ASP A 105 2.94 -9.03 19.56
C ASP A 105 4.31 -8.40 19.27
N VAL A 106 4.28 -7.12 18.95
CA VAL A 106 5.48 -6.37 18.60
C VAL A 106 6.41 -6.10 19.80
N LEU A 107 5.93 -6.31 21.04
CA LEU A 107 6.71 -6.12 22.26
C LEU A 107 7.50 -7.36 22.65
N ASP A 108 7.18 -8.52 22.06
CA ASP A 108 7.91 -9.77 22.30
C ASP A 108 9.36 -9.67 21.80
N ASN A 109 10.23 -10.50 22.33
CA ASN A 109 11.63 -10.60 21.95
C ASN A 109 11.84 -11.37 20.63
N THR A 110 10.82 -12.04 20.12
CA THR A 110 10.86 -12.81 18.88
C THR A 110 10.90 -11.91 17.65
N GLY A 111 11.85 -12.15 16.77
CA GLY A 111 11.96 -11.41 15.49
C GLY A 111 10.85 -11.76 14.51
N ASN A 112 10.15 -10.75 14.03
CA ASN A 112 9.11 -10.89 13.00
C ASN A 112 9.43 -10.01 11.79
N MET A 113 9.38 -10.59 10.59
CA MET A 113 9.59 -9.85 9.35
C MET A 113 8.28 -9.54 8.65
N ILE A 114 8.05 -8.27 8.40
CA ILE A 114 6.88 -7.74 7.71
C ILE A 114 7.32 -7.17 6.36
N VAL A 115 6.58 -7.51 5.31
CA VAL A 115 6.69 -6.91 3.98
C VAL A 115 5.34 -6.29 3.65
N ASP A 116 5.26 -4.97 3.75
CA ASP A 116 4.07 -4.20 3.44
C ASP A 116 4.19 -3.63 2.02
N ILE A 117 3.33 -4.10 1.11
CA ILE A 117 3.33 -3.69 -0.30
C ILE A 117 2.08 -2.84 -0.54
N GLY A 118 2.25 -1.54 -0.38
CA GLY A 118 1.20 -0.55 -0.53
C GLY A 118 0.91 -0.16 -1.97
N GLY A 119 0.31 1.02 -2.14
CA GLY A 119 0.03 1.61 -3.45
C GLY A 119 1.28 2.23 -4.08
N GLY A 120 2.06 3.00 -3.33
CA GLY A 120 3.25 3.72 -3.81
C GLY A 120 4.57 3.27 -3.20
N THR A 121 4.55 2.44 -2.15
CA THR A 121 5.74 2.00 -1.43
C THR A 121 5.71 0.51 -1.14
N THR A 122 6.90 -0.06 -0.99
CA THR A 122 7.13 -1.35 -0.36
C THR A 122 8.05 -1.15 0.83
N GLU A 123 7.53 -1.53 2.00
CA GLU A 123 8.21 -1.43 3.28
C GLU A 123 8.57 -2.83 3.77
N VAL A 124 9.83 -3.05 4.08
CA VAL A 124 10.32 -4.31 4.66
C VAL A 124 10.95 -4.00 6.01
N ALA A 125 10.44 -4.60 7.08
CA ALA A 125 10.96 -4.38 8.42
C ALA A 125 11.06 -5.67 9.23
N VAL A 126 12.09 -5.74 10.06
CA VAL A 126 12.23 -6.74 11.12
C VAL A 126 11.96 -6.05 12.46
N ILE A 127 11.00 -6.60 13.19
CA ILE A 127 10.44 -6.01 14.42
C ILE A 127 10.67 -6.98 15.57
N ALA A 128 11.18 -6.46 16.68
CA ALA A 128 11.30 -7.17 17.97
C ALA A 128 11.37 -6.14 19.11
N LEU A 129 10.93 -6.49 20.31
CA LEU A 129 11.04 -5.68 21.54
C LEU A 129 10.48 -4.25 21.38
N GLY A 130 9.41 -4.07 20.61
CA GLY A 130 8.81 -2.77 20.33
C GLY A 130 9.62 -1.85 19.43
N GLY A 131 10.65 -2.36 18.75
CA GLY A 131 11.52 -1.61 17.86
C GLY A 131 11.58 -2.19 16.44
N ILE A 132 11.89 -1.33 15.48
CA ILE A 132 12.30 -1.74 14.14
C ILE A 132 13.82 -1.90 14.14
N ILE A 133 14.29 -3.14 14.02
CA ILE A 133 15.71 -3.49 14.11
C ILE A 133 16.40 -3.31 12.74
N SER A 134 15.72 -3.69 11.68
CA SER A 134 16.17 -3.51 10.30
C SER A 134 14.99 -3.09 9.46
N ASN A 135 15.20 -2.15 8.54
CA ASN A 135 14.20 -1.75 7.59
C ASN A 135 14.80 -1.43 6.21
N LYS A 136 13.98 -1.63 5.20
CA LYS A 136 14.21 -1.16 3.84
C LYS A 136 12.89 -0.61 3.31
N SER A 137 12.96 0.53 2.66
CA SER A 137 11.83 1.18 2.00
C SER A 137 12.20 1.49 0.55
N ILE A 138 11.31 1.17 -0.36
CA ILE A 138 11.42 1.58 -1.76
C ILE A 138 10.10 2.22 -2.22
N ARG A 139 10.21 3.22 -3.07
CA ARG A 139 9.05 3.89 -3.70
C ARG A 139 8.58 3.09 -4.92
N ILE A 140 8.18 1.86 -4.67
CA ILE A 140 7.63 0.91 -5.63
C ILE A 140 6.46 0.20 -4.96
N GLY A 141 5.32 0.18 -5.64
CA GLY A 141 4.11 -0.45 -5.13
C GLY A 141 3.09 -0.72 -6.22
N GLY A 142 1.81 -0.69 -5.87
CA GLY A 142 0.71 -0.99 -6.78
C GLY A 142 0.60 -0.05 -7.96
N THR A 143 1.07 1.19 -7.83
CA THR A 143 1.05 2.21 -8.89
C THR A 143 2.03 1.86 -10.01
N GLU A 144 3.28 1.49 -9.68
CA GLU A 144 4.25 1.01 -10.65
C GLU A 144 3.75 -0.23 -11.41
N LEU A 145 3.10 -1.16 -10.69
CA LEU A 145 2.49 -2.32 -11.34
C LEU A 145 1.40 -1.90 -12.34
N ASN A 146 0.61 -0.86 -12.04
CA ASN A 146 -0.38 -0.32 -12.97
C ASN A 146 0.29 0.33 -14.20
N GLU A 147 1.39 1.06 -14.00
CA GLU A 147 2.16 1.67 -15.08
C GLU A 147 2.78 0.62 -16.00
N ASP A 148 3.36 -0.45 -15.44
CA ASP A 148 3.89 -1.58 -16.21
C ASP A 148 2.79 -2.22 -17.08
N ILE A 149 1.58 -2.40 -16.52
CA ILE A 149 0.42 -2.94 -17.25
C ILE A 149 0.00 -1.97 -18.37
N GLN A 150 -0.08 -0.67 -18.10
CA GLN A 150 -0.40 0.32 -19.14
C GLN A 150 0.62 0.30 -20.27
N ASP A 151 1.90 0.21 -19.93
CA ASP A 151 2.99 0.14 -20.89
C ASP A 151 2.96 -1.16 -21.70
N TYR A 152 2.64 -2.28 -21.06
CA TYR A 152 2.44 -3.54 -21.74
C TYR A 152 1.28 -3.49 -22.74
N MET A 153 0.12 -2.98 -22.30
CA MET A 153 -1.05 -2.84 -23.18
C MET A 153 -0.77 -1.95 -24.39
N ARG A 154 0.02 -0.89 -24.18
CA ARG A 154 0.45 -0.01 -25.26
C ARG A 154 1.37 -0.70 -26.26
N ARG A 155 2.35 -1.47 -25.77
CA ARG A 155 3.38 -2.12 -26.61
C ARG A 155 2.88 -3.39 -27.29
N ALA A 156 2.20 -4.26 -26.55
CA ALA A 156 1.79 -5.58 -27.04
C ALA A 156 0.46 -5.52 -27.79
N HIS A 157 -0.48 -4.69 -27.35
CA HIS A 157 -1.81 -4.64 -27.92
C HIS A 157 -2.13 -3.36 -28.70
N ASN A 158 -1.20 -2.39 -28.78
CA ASN A 158 -1.45 -1.06 -29.35
C ASN A 158 -2.69 -0.38 -28.71
N LEU A 159 -2.94 -0.63 -27.44
CA LEU A 159 -4.13 -0.19 -26.72
C LEU A 159 -3.76 0.80 -25.60
N SER A 160 -4.28 2.01 -25.67
CA SER A 160 -4.15 3.00 -24.59
C SER A 160 -5.29 2.79 -23.58
N ILE A 161 -4.91 2.53 -22.32
CA ILE A 161 -5.84 2.37 -21.19
C ILE A 161 -5.52 3.36 -20.08
N GLY A 162 -6.51 3.71 -19.27
CA GLY A 162 -6.32 4.54 -18.09
C GLY A 162 -5.86 3.72 -16.87
N GLU A 163 -5.34 4.41 -15.85
CA GLU A 163 -4.84 3.84 -14.61
C GLU A 163 -5.87 2.91 -13.92
N ARG A 164 -7.13 3.32 -13.84
CA ARG A 164 -8.21 2.51 -13.28
C ARG A 164 -8.45 1.20 -14.04
N THR A 165 -8.24 1.21 -15.34
CA THR A 165 -8.36 0.00 -16.16
C THR A 165 -7.18 -0.93 -15.89
N ALA A 166 -5.97 -0.38 -15.77
CA ALA A 166 -4.77 -1.13 -15.39
C ALA A 166 -4.92 -1.76 -13.99
N GLU A 167 -5.43 -1.00 -13.02
CA GLU A 167 -5.70 -1.54 -11.69
C GLU A 167 -6.74 -2.67 -11.70
N ARG A 168 -7.81 -2.51 -12.48
CA ARG A 168 -8.79 -3.59 -12.66
C ARG A 168 -8.14 -4.85 -13.25
N ILE A 169 -7.30 -4.71 -14.28
CA ILE A 169 -6.57 -5.83 -14.88
C ILE A 169 -5.69 -6.51 -13.82
N LYS A 170 -4.94 -5.74 -13.03
CA LYS A 170 -4.10 -6.24 -11.94
C LYS A 170 -4.90 -7.06 -10.93
N ILE A 171 -6.09 -6.57 -10.53
CA ILE A 171 -6.95 -7.24 -9.55
C ILE A 171 -7.61 -8.48 -10.14
N ASP A 172 -8.17 -8.38 -11.34
CA ASP A 172 -9.00 -9.43 -11.94
C ASP A 172 -8.15 -10.60 -12.48
N VAL A 173 -7.04 -10.31 -13.17
CA VAL A 173 -6.20 -11.34 -13.82
C VAL A 173 -4.73 -11.26 -13.46
N GLY A 174 -4.28 -10.28 -12.66
CA GLY A 174 -2.86 -10.15 -12.30
C GLY A 174 -2.33 -11.35 -11.51
N ALA A 175 -1.11 -11.75 -11.83
CA ALA A 175 -0.35 -12.77 -11.14
C ALA A 175 1.14 -12.42 -11.12
N ALA A 176 1.85 -12.79 -10.07
CA ALA A 176 3.30 -12.59 -9.95
C ALA A 176 4.12 -13.67 -10.67
N ILE A 177 3.48 -14.80 -11.01
CA ILE A 177 4.06 -15.93 -11.74
C ILE A 177 3.09 -16.39 -12.82
N PRO A 178 3.59 -16.86 -13.99
CA PRO A 178 2.71 -17.33 -15.06
C PRO A 178 1.98 -18.64 -14.70
N ASN A 179 2.64 -19.54 -13.97
CA ASN A 179 2.08 -20.85 -13.63
C ASN A 179 1.42 -20.81 -12.24
N ILE A 180 0.12 -20.59 -12.19
CA ILE A 180 -0.70 -20.61 -10.97
C ILE A 180 -1.70 -21.77 -11.02
N GLU A 181 -2.04 -22.33 -9.84
CA GLU A 181 -2.88 -23.55 -9.74
C GLU A 181 -4.32 -23.34 -10.25
N ASN A 182 -4.88 -22.17 -10.00
CA ASN A 182 -6.25 -21.82 -10.41
C ASN A 182 -6.21 -20.48 -11.17
N PRO A 183 -5.84 -20.50 -12.46
CA PRO A 183 -5.75 -19.27 -13.23
C PRO A 183 -7.13 -18.63 -13.41
N PRO A 184 -7.22 -17.31 -13.31
CA PRO A 184 -8.44 -16.61 -13.64
C PRO A 184 -8.72 -16.69 -15.15
N GLU A 185 -9.99 -16.65 -15.53
CA GLU A 185 -10.35 -16.54 -16.94
C GLU A 185 -9.84 -15.23 -17.54
N PRO A 186 -9.43 -15.24 -18.82
CA PRO A 186 -9.07 -14.01 -19.52
C PRO A 186 -10.21 -13.00 -19.50
N ILE A 187 -9.87 -11.71 -19.35
CA ILE A 187 -10.86 -10.63 -19.32
C ILE A 187 -10.83 -9.79 -20.58
N GLU A 188 -11.99 -9.27 -20.96
CA GLU A 188 -12.09 -8.26 -22.00
C GLU A 188 -11.74 -6.88 -21.46
N VAL A 189 -10.81 -6.21 -22.14
CA VAL A 189 -10.30 -4.89 -21.79
C VAL A 189 -10.60 -3.92 -22.92
N ASN A 190 -11.28 -2.83 -22.58
CA ASN A 190 -11.63 -1.76 -23.51
C ASN A 190 -10.65 -0.60 -23.39
N GLY A 191 -10.19 -0.08 -24.51
CA GLY A 191 -9.30 1.07 -24.57
C GLY A 191 -9.38 1.76 -25.92
N ARG A 192 -8.47 2.73 -26.13
CA ARG A 192 -8.34 3.43 -27.42
C ARG A 192 -7.16 2.82 -28.19
N ASP A 193 -7.41 2.38 -29.39
CA ASP A 193 -6.37 1.96 -30.32
C ASP A 193 -5.43 3.13 -30.61
N ILE A 194 -4.12 2.93 -30.47
CA ILE A 194 -3.14 4.01 -30.61
C ILE A 194 -2.95 4.42 -32.08
N ILE A 195 -3.13 3.47 -32.99
CA ILE A 195 -2.88 3.69 -34.43
C ILE A 195 -4.08 4.40 -35.06
N THR A 196 -5.29 3.90 -34.78
CA THR A 196 -6.53 4.40 -35.43
C THR A 196 -7.26 5.46 -34.63
N GLY A 197 -6.97 5.55 -33.32
CA GLY A 197 -7.68 6.43 -32.38
C GLY A 197 -9.09 5.93 -31.97
N ILE A 198 -9.55 4.80 -32.51
CA ILE A 198 -10.92 4.27 -32.32
C ILE A 198 -10.97 3.37 -31.06
N PRO A 199 -12.09 3.36 -30.31
CA PRO A 199 -12.27 2.40 -29.22
C PRO A 199 -12.18 0.95 -29.73
N ARG A 200 -11.48 0.10 -28.98
CA ARG A 200 -11.28 -1.31 -29.29
C ARG A 200 -11.20 -2.15 -28.01
N SER A 201 -11.61 -3.41 -28.13
CA SER A 201 -11.47 -4.43 -27.08
C SER A 201 -10.34 -5.41 -27.40
N VAL A 202 -9.68 -5.91 -26.36
CA VAL A 202 -8.73 -7.04 -26.43
C VAL A 202 -8.96 -7.97 -25.23
N HIS A 203 -8.60 -9.24 -25.37
CA HIS A 203 -8.56 -10.18 -24.24
C HIS A 203 -7.17 -10.20 -23.65
N VAL A 204 -7.10 -10.24 -22.31
CA VAL A 204 -5.84 -10.25 -21.55
C VAL A 204 -5.92 -11.36 -20.51
N ASN A 205 -4.84 -12.13 -20.39
CA ASN A 205 -4.72 -13.23 -19.44
C ASN A 205 -3.67 -12.95 -18.36
N HIS A 206 -3.60 -13.82 -17.37
CA HIS A 206 -2.67 -13.70 -16.25
C HIS A 206 -1.20 -13.88 -16.63
N GLU A 207 -0.89 -14.69 -17.63
CA GLU A 207 0.49 -14.94 -18.06
C GLU A 207 1.10 -13.68 -18.68
N GLU A 208 0.32 -12.97 -19.50
CA GLU A 208 0.72 -11.69 -20.09
C GLU A 208 1.01 -10.65 -18.99
N ILE A 209 0.15 -10.59 -17.98
CA ILE A 209 0.33 -9.65 -16.87
C ILE A 209 1.52 -10.04 -16.00
N ALA A 210 1.74 -11.34 -15.74
CA ALA A 210 2.92 -11.80 -15.01
C ALA A 210 4.22 -11.37 -15.71
N HIS A 211 4.27 -11.45 -17.03
CA HIS A 211 5.42 -10.95 -17.79
C HIS A 211 5.54 -9.42 -17.76
N ALA A 212 4.41 -8.72 -17.83
CA ALA A 212 4.40 -7.25 -17.83
C ALA A 212 5.03 -6.67 -16.56
N ILE A 213 4.71 -7.23 -15.40
CA ILE A 213 5.11 -6.72 -14.08
C ILE A 213 6.36 -7.39 -13.49
N ASP A 214 6.96 -8.34 -14.19
CA ASP A 214 8.08 -9.16 -13.70
C ASP A 214 9.25 -8.33 -13.17
N LYS A 215 9.64 -7.29 -13.91
CA LYS A 215 10.76 -6.43 -13.55
C LYS A 215 10.51 -5.67 -12.23
N THR A 216 9.30 -5.19 -12.04
CA THR A 216 8.92 -4.44 -10.83
C THR A 216 8.82 -5.38 -9.62
N ILE A 217 8.27 -6.59 -9.80
CA ILE A 217 8.28 -7.61 -8.74
C ILE A 217 9.70 -8.01 -8.37
N SER A 218 10.63 -8.16 -9.33
CA SER A 218 12.03 -8.47 -9.04
C SER A 218 12.71 -7.44 -8.15
N LYS A 219 12.40 -6.14 -8.30
CA LYS A 219 12.91 -5.09 -7.40
C LYS A 219 12.38 -5.24 -5.98
N ILE A 220 11.12 -5.67 -5.83
CA ILE A 220 10.54 -5.98 -4.52
C ILE A 220 11.27 -7.16 -3.88
N GLU A 221 11.52 -8.24 -4.65
CA GLU A 221 12.31 -9.40 -4.21
C GLU A 221 13.70 -9.00 -3.70
N ASP A 222 14.42 -8.17 -4.46
CA ASP A 222 15.76 -7.71 -4.11
C ASP A 222 15.75 -6.85 -2.82
N THR A 223 14.67 -6.09 -2.60
CA THR A 223 14.50 -5.31 -1.37
C THR A 223 14.30 -6.22 -0.15
N VAL A 224 13.51 -7.30 -0.30
CA VAL A 224 13.31 -8.29 0.77
C VAL A 224 14.63 -8.99 1.09
N ILE A 225 15.40 -9.40 0.07
CA ILE A 225 16.71 -10.01 0.25
C ILE A 225 17.66 -9.06 0.98
N SER A 226 17.73 -7.80 0.53
CA SER A 226 18.58 -6.79 1.17
C SER A 226 18.21 -6.52 2.62
N ALA A 227 16.94 -6.62 3.00
CA ALA A 227 16.53 -6.50 4.39
C ALA A 227 16.98 -7.71 5.23
N LEU A 228 16.87 -8.93 4.68
CA LEU A 228 17.34 -10.16 5.32
C LEU A 228 18.85 -10.14 5.55
N GLU A 229 19.63 -9.70 4.56
CA GLU A 229 21.11 -9.59 4.67
C GLU A 229 21.56 -8.63 5.77
N ASN A 230 20.75 -7.62 6.08
CA ASN A 230 21.03 -6.64 7.15
C ASN A 230 20.40 -7.02 8.50
N THR A 231 19.78 -8.20 8.60
CA THR A 231 19.15 -8.68 9.83
C THR A 231 20.18 -9.38 10.73
N PRO A 232 20.20 -9.07 12.04
CA PRO A 232 21.05 -9.79 12.98
C PRO A 232 20.82 -11.29 12.99
N PRO A 233 21.86 -12.13 13.21
CA PRO A 233 21.76 -13.61 13.14
C PRO A 233 20.68 -14.21 14.04
N GLU A 234 20.51 -13.70 15.26
CA GLU A 234 19.50 -14.17 16.21
C GLU A 234 18.09 -13.98 15.69
N LEU A 235 17.81 -12.81 15.14
CA LEU A 235 16.49 -12.51 14.54
C LEU A 235 16.29 -13.25 13.21
N SER A 236 17.36 -13.53 12.47
CA SER A 236 17.30 -14.36 11.27
C SER A 236 16.86 -15.80 11.61
N ALA A 237 17.26 -16.32 12.75
CA ALA A 237 16.82 -17.63 13.25
C ALA A 237 15.31 -17.61 13.58
N ASP A 238 14.80 -16.55 14.18
CA ASP A 238 13.39 -16.37 14.44
C ASP A 238 12.57 -16.31 13.14
N ILE A 239 13.07 -15.53 12.17
CA ILE A 239 12.41 -15.39 10.85
C ILE A 239 12.39 -16.73 10.11
N LEU A 240 13.41 -17.57 10.25
CA LEU A 240 13.41 -18.92 9.68
C LEU A 240 12.26 -19.77 10.23
N GLN A 241 11.93 -19.61 11.50
CA GLN A 241 10.83 -20.36 12.17
C GLN A 241 9.46 -19.75 11.85
N ASN A 242 9.32 -18.42 11.98
CA ASN A 242 8.06 -17.72 11.86
C ASN A 242 7.66 -17.46 10.39
N GLY A 243 8.65 -17.34 9.51
CA GLY A 243 8.47 -16.90 8.13
C GLY A 243 8.35 -15.39 8.01
N VAL A 244 7.92 -14.97 6.83
CA VAL A 244 7.73 -13.57 6.43
C VAL A 244 6.24 -13.31 6.25
N TYR A 245 5.74 -12.21 6.80
CA TYR A 245 4.34 -11.79 6.69
C TYR A 245 4.17 -10.74 5.61
N LEU A 246 3.29 -10.98 4.65
CA LEU A 246 2.91 -10.02 3.61
C LEU A 246 1.68 -9.24 4.04
N THR A 247 1.75 -7.92 3.88
CA THR A 247 0.65 -6.97 4.13
C THR A 247 0.54 -5.97 2.97
N GLY A 248 -0.45 -5.09 3.04
CA GLY A 248 -0.74 -4.14 1.98
C GLY A 248 -1.56 -4.71 0.83
N GLY A 249 -2.19 -3.83 0.06
CA GLY A 249 -3.10 -4.23 -1.01
C GLY A 249 -2.45 -5.00 -2.15
N SER A 250 -1.20 -4.69 -2.48
CA SER A 250 -0.46 -5.34 -3.57
C SER A 250 0.05 -6.74 -3.19
N SER A 251 0.09 -7.09 -1.89
CA SER A 251 0.40 -8.44 -1.42
C SER A 251 -0.65 -9.48 -1.85
N LEU A 252 -1.85 -9.02 -2.22
CA LEU A 252 -2.94 -9.85 -2.74
C LEU A 252 -2.72 -10.32 -4.19
N LEU A 253 -1.64 -9.90 -4.84
CA LEU A 253 -1.31 -10.35 -6.20
C LEU A 253 -1.08 -11.85 -6.20
N ARG A 254 -1.79 -12.57 -7.08
CA ARG A 254 -1.77 -14.04 -7.12
C ARG A 254 -0.36 -14.59 -7.31
N GLY A 255 0.03 -15.53 -6.46
CA GLY A 255 1.32 -16.20 -6.54
C GLY A 255 2.52 -15.38 -6.08
N LEU A 256 2.32 -14.18 -5.53
CA LEU A 256 3.41 -13.36 -4.99
C LEU A 256 4.07 -14.02 -3.78
N ASP A 257 3.28 -14.62 -2.90
CA ASP A 257 3.74 -15.41 -1.76
C ASP A 257 4.63 -16.58 -2.20
N LYS A 258 4.19 -17.33 -3.22
CA LYS A 258 4.95 -18.45 -3.79
C LYS A 258 6.24 -17.98 -4.46
N ARG A 259 6.19 -16.88 -5.20
CA ARG A 259 7.36 -16.29 -5.86
C ARG A 259 8.40 -15.84 -4.84
N LEU A 260 8.01 -15.06 -3.85
CA LEU A 260 8.90 -14.61 -2.77
C LEU A 260 9.46 -15.81 -1.98
N SER A 261 8.61 -16.75 -1.57
CA SER A 261 9.05 -17.96 -0.86
C SER A 261 10.08 -18.77 -1.66
N SER A 262 9.88 -18.92 -2.96
CA SER A 262 10.84 -19.58 -3.84
C SER A 262 12.18 -18.84 -3.91
N ARG A 263 12.15 -17.52 -3.92
CA ARG A 263 13.32 -16.65 -4.06
C ARG A 263 14.18 -16.61 -2.80
N ILE A 264 13.52 -16.43 -1.62
CA ILE A 264 14.23 -16.28 -0.34
C ILE A 264 14.38 -17.61 0.44
N LYS A 265 13.72 -18.69 0.00
CA LYS A 265 13.72 -20.02 0.64
C LYS A 265 13.19 -20.02 2.08
N LEU A 266 12.28 -19.11 2.38
CA LEU A 266 11.58 -19.00 3.65
C LEU A 266 10.07 -19.16 3.43
N LYS A 267 9.35 -19.49 4.49
CA LYS A 267 7.88 -19.47 4.47
C LYS A 267 7.43 -18.02 4.31
N VAL A 268 6.56 -17.77 3.34
CA VAL A 268 5.92 -16.47 3.13
C VAL A 268 4.42 -16.67 3.25
N GLN A 269 3.77 -15.83 4.03
CA GLN A 269 2.34 -15.97 4.31
C GLN A 269 1.65 -14.60 4.31
N LEU A 270 0.42 -14.57 3.82
CA LEU A 270 -0.42 -13.37 3.89
C LEU A 270 -0.87 -13.13 5.32
N GLY A 271 -0.77 -11.89 5.78
CA GLY A 271 -1.41 -11.44 7.01
C GLY A 271 -2.94 -11.50 6.89
N GLU A 272 -3.63 -11.49 8.02
CA GLU A 272 -5.08 -11.43 8.03
C GLU A 272 -5.56 -10.08 7.48
N ASP A 273 -6.39 -10.12 6.43
CA ASP A 273 -6.92 -8.92 5.74
C ASP A 273 -5.82 -7.88 5.44
N PRO A 274 -4.86 -8.22 4.57
CA PRO A 274 -3.62 -7.46 4.42
C PRO A 274 -3.86 -6.03 3.91
N LEU A 275 -4.96 -5.79 3.17
CA LEU A 275 -5.35 -4.45 2.71
C LEU A 275 -5.64 -3.49 3.87
N LEU A 276 -6.19 -3.97 4.97
CA LEU A 276 -6.58 -3.18 6.13
C LEU A 276 -5.59 -3.29 7.30
N ALA A 277 -4.48 -4.02 7.15
CA ALA A 277 -3.53 -4.28 8.22
C ALA A 277 -3.02 -2.99 8.89
N VAL A 278 -2.52 -2.03 8.12
CA VAL A 278 -2.06 -0.73 8.65
C VAL A 278 -3.18 0.03 9.37
N ALA A 279 -4.39 0.09 8.79
CA ALA A 279 -5.52 0.78 9.40
C ALA A 279 -5.99 0.10 10.69
N ARG A 280 -5.96 -1.22 10.77
CA ARG A 280 -6.24 -1.96 12.03
C ARG A 280 -5.17 -1.68 13.07
N GLY A 281 -3.90 -1.70 12.68
CA GLY A 281 -2.78 -1.41 13.57
C GLY A 281 -2.79 0.00 14.12
N THR A 282 -3.08 1.01 13.30
CA THR A 282 -3.28 2.38 13.80
C THR A 282 -4.45 2.48 14.78
N SER A 283 -5.52 1.69 14.59
CA SER A 283 -6.63 1.60 15.55
C SER A 283 -6.18 0.97 16.88
N VAL A 284 -5.35 -0.09 16.84
CA VAL A 284 -4.75 -0.69 18.04
C VAL A 284 -3.86 0.32 18.75
N ALA A 285 -3.01 1.04 18.01
CA ALA A 285 -2.14 2.08 18.53
C ALA A 285 -2.95 3.23 19.17
N LEU A 286 -4.03 3.67 18.53
CA LEU A 286 -4.92 4.72 19.06
C LEU A 286 -5.57 4.32 20.39
N LYS A 287 -6.00 3.06 20.53
CA LYS A 287 -6.54 2.54 21.80
C LYS A 287 -5.49 2.49 22.91
N ASN A 288 -4.23 2.39 22.56
CA ASN A 288 -3.07 2.31 23.46
C ASN A 288 -2.16 3.54 23.34
N PHE A 289 -2.72 4.71 23.04
CA PHE A 289 -2.05 5.95 22.67
C PHE A 289 -0.88 6.37 23.58
N ASN A 290 -0.95 6.08 24.88
CA ASN A 290 0.09 6.42 25.86
C ASN A 290 0.92 5.20 26.32
N LYS A 291 0.68 4.00 25.76
CA LYS A 291 1.33 2.77 26.22
C LYS A 291 2.47 2.34 25.31
N PHE A 292 2.37 2.59 24.03
CA PHE A 292 3.38 2.14 23.08
C PHE A 292 4.53 3.15 22.96
N PRO A 293 5.78 2.73 23.24
CA PRO A 293 6.95 3.62 23.23
C PRO A 293 7.38 4.01 21.81
N PHE A 294 6.93 3.29 20.79
CA PHE A 294 7.26 3.51 19.38
C PHE A 294 6.34 4.48 18.65
N LEU A 295 5.39 5.09 19.34
CA LEU A 295 4.57 6.17 18.79
C LEU A 295 5.34 7.49 18.90
N ILE A 296 5.54 8.11 17.74
CA ILE A 296 6.29 9.36 17.57
C ILE A 296 5.35 10.56 17.71
#